data_28de37062defec1ac98dd2168f8e50cb
#
_entry.id   28de37062defec1ac98dd2168f8e50cb
#
_cell.length_a   1.000
_cell.length_b   1.000
_cell.length_c   1.000
_cell.angle_alpha   90.00
_cell.angle_beta   90.00
_cell.angle_gamma   90.00
#
_symmetry.space_group_name_H-M   'P 1'
#
loop_
_entity.id
_entity.type
_entity.pdbx_description
1 polymer ?
#
loop_
_entity_poly.entity_id
_entity_poly.type
_entity_poly.pdbx_seq_one_letter_code
_entity_poly.pdbx_strand_id
1 'polypeptide(L)'
;PIRQAKPENARQVAGEFAAKADFDIVFIDLPGSMDISGVLQTIFNVDYVLTPIAADNFVMDSSFVFAKSVMKCAENRKNIPLKDVFLFWTKVKKRSNTEVLDNYMALKFWIQ
;
A
#
# COMPACT_ATOMS: atom_id res chain seq x y z
N PRO A 1 -7.40 -0.94 -19.59
CA PRO A 1 -6.26 -0.21 -20.17
C PRO A 1 -5.16 0.02 -19.13
N ILE A 2 -3.93 0.01 -19.57
CA ILE A 2 -2.75 0.24 -18.73
C ILE A 2 -2.04 1.49 -19.24
N ARG A 3 -1.63 2.34 -18.31
CA ARG A 3 -0.80 3.51 -18.59
C ARG A 3 0.44 3.52 -17.71
N GLN A 4 1.55 3.95 -18.29
CA GLN A 4 2.78 4.20 -17.54
C GLN A 4 2.91 5.69 -17.27
N ALA A 5 3.35 6.02 -16.07
CA ALA A 5 3.65 7.40 -15.67
C ALA A 5 4.88 7.41 -14.76
N LYS A 6 5.58 8.53 -14.73
CA LYS A 6 6.59 8.74 -13.69
C LYS A 6 5.89 8.92 -12.34
N PRO A 7 6.51 8.53 -11.22
CA PRO A 7 5.90 8.65 -9.89
C PRO A 7 5.37 10.07 -9.59
N GLU A 8 6.07 11.10 -10.05
CA GLU A 8 5.68 12.50 -9.86
C GLU A 8 4.36 12.86 -10.58
N ASN A 9 4.05 12.14 -11.65
CA ASN A 9 2.86 12.38 -12.48
C ASN A 9 1.75 11.35 -12.26
N ALA A 10 1.98 10.35 -11.44
CA ALA A 10 1.05 9.24 -11.24
C ALA A 10 -0.34 9.70 -10.79
N ARG A 11 -0.39 10.66 -9.87
CA ARG A 11 -1.64 11.26 -9.38
C ARG A 11 -2.42 11.95 -10.50
N GLN A 12 -1.76 12.74 -11.31
CA GLN A 12 -2.39 13.46 -12.43
C GLN A 12 -2.95 12.48 -13.45
N VAL A 13 -2.16 11.48 -13.85
CA VAL A 13 -2.57 10.47 -14.81
C VAL A 13 -3.75 9.65 -14.29
N ALA A 14 -3.74 9.26 -13.03
CA ALA A 14 -4.84 8.54 -12.39
C ALA A 14 -6.13 9.41 -12.37
N GLY A 15 -6.02 10.69 -12.06
CA GLY A 15 -7.13 11.64 -12.09
C GLY A 15 -7.72 11.80 -13.50
N GLU A 16 -6.89 11.90 -14.51
CA GLU A 16 -7.33 11.96 -15.92
C GLU A 16 -8.04 10.67 -16.35
N PHE A 17 -7.55 9.52 -15.90
CA PHE A 17 -8.19 8.23 -16.12
C PHE A 17 -9.58 8.18 -15.49
N ALA A 18 -9.69 8.55 -14.23
CA ALA A 18 -10.94 8.55 -13.50
C ALA A 18 -11.97 9.51 -14.11
N ALA A 19 -11.53 10.63 -14.67
CA ALA A 19 -12.42 11.64 -15.26
C ALA A 19 -12.92 11.28 -16.66
N LYS A 20 -12.12 10.52 -17.44
CA LYS A 20 -12.40 10.25 -18.87
C LYS A 20 -13.11 8.93 -19.13
N ALA A 21 -13.10 8.02 -18.18
CA ALA A 21 -13.60 6.68 -18.38
C ALA A 21 -14.53 6.26 -17.24
N ASP A 22 -15.50 5.41 -17.59
CA ASP A 22 -16.44 4.78 -16.67
C ASP A 22 -15.73 3.66 -15.88
N PHE A 23 -14.77 4.02 -15.05
CA PHE A 23 -14.07 3.09 -14.18
C PHE A 23 -14.57 3.19 -12.74
N ASP A 24 -14.93 2.06 -12.17
CA ASP A 24 -15.29 1.98 -10.77
C ASP A 24 -14.05 2.00 -9.86
N ILE A 25 -12.94 1.43 -10.34
CA ILE A 25 -11.69 1.29 -9.59
C ILE A 25 -10.50 1.61 -10.49
N VAL A 26 -9.55 2.36 -9.98
CA VAL A 26 -8.25 2.61 -10.61
C VAL A 26 -7.14 2.10 -9.68
N PHE A 27 -6.34 1.16 -10.17
CA PHE A 27 -5.15 0.68 -9.47
C PHE A 27 -3.91 1.46 -9.91
N ILE A 28 -3.11 1.86 -8.93
CA ILE A 28 -1.81 2.49 -9.16
C ILE A 28 -0.73 1.55 -8.62
N ASP A 29 0.09 1.03 -9.52
CA ASP A 29 1.25 0.21 -9.16
C ASP A 29 2.45 1.12 -8.91
N LEU A 30 2.95 1.15 -7.68
CA LEU A 30 4.01 2.05 -7.24
C LEU A 30 5.34 1.31 -7.05
N PRO A 31 6.47 2.01 -7.26
CA PRO A 31 7.77 1.48 -6.86
C PRO A 31 7.81 1.13 -5.37
N GLY A 32 8.58 0.12 -5.02
CA GLY A 32 8.70 -0.38 -3.64
C GLY A 32 9.50 0.51 -2.68
N SER A 33 9.81 1.73 -3.05
CA SER A 33 10.57 2.67 -2.22
C SER A 33 9.80 3.97 -2.01
N MET A 34 9.71 4.40 -0.75
CA MET A 34 9.12 5.69 -0.37
C MET A 34 10.02 6.89 -0.66
N ASP A 35 11.31 6.65 -0.90
CA ASP A 35 12.29 7.71 -1.17
C ASP A 35 12.18 8.26 -2.60
N ILE A 36 11.42 7.58 -3.46
CA ILE A 36 11.19 8.03 -4.82
C ILE A 36 10.20 9.21 -4.81
N SER A 37 10.61 10.30 -5.42
CA SER A 37 9.77 11.49 -5.55
C SER A 37 8.39 11.18 -6.13
N GLY A 38 7.36 11.69 -5.53
CA GLY A 38 5.97 11.49 -5.94
C GLY A 38 5.28 10.24 -5.37
N VAL A 39 6.01 9.27 -4.85
CA VAL A 39 5.41 8.05 -4.26
C VAL A 39 4.56 8.40 -3.04
N LEU A 40 5.11 9.13 -2.09
CA LEU A 40 4.37 9.59 -0.91
C LEU A 40 3.16 10.48 -1.26
N GLN A 41 3.34 11.39 -2.20
CA GLN A 41 2.22 12.22 -2.66
C GLN A 41 1.10 11.39 -3.27
N THR A 42 1.44 10.35 -4.03
CA THR A 42 0.45 9.43 -4.60
C THR A 42 -0.25 8.65 -3.49
N ILE A 43 0.49 8.10 -2.54
CA ILE A 43 -0.05 7.35 -1.39
C ILE A 43 -1.08 8.18 -0.61
N PHE A 44 -0.82 9.45 -0.37
CA PHE A 44 -1.74 10.30 0.37
C PHE A 44 -2.95 10.78 -0.42
N ASN A 45 -3.00 10.53 -1.72
CA ASN A 45 -4.07 10.96 -2.60
C ASN A 45 -4.89 9.81 -3.21
N VAL A 46 -4.72 8.60 -2.71
CA VAL A 46 -5.57 7.44 -3.02
C VAL A 46 -6.52 7.17 -1.86
N ASP A 47 -7.59 6.44 -2.11
CA ASP A 47 -8.54 6.06 -1.06
C ASP A 47 -7.98 4.93 -0.18
N TYR A 48 -7.29 3.98 -0.76
CA TYR A 48 -6.76 2.79 -0.09
C TYR A 48 -5.37 2.44 -0.57
N VAL A 49 -4.54 1.96 0.34
CA VAL A 49 -3.24 1.38 0.03
C VAL A 49 -3.29 -0.11 0.30
N LEU A 50 -2.88 -0.91 -0.67
CA LEU A 50 -2.78 -2.36 -0.56
C LEU A 50 -1.30 -2.75 -0.51
N THR A 51 -0.86 -3.33 0.60
CA THR A 51 0.52 -3.75 0.80
C THR A 51 0.61 -5.27 0.83
N PRO A 52 1.27 -5.91 -0.15
CA PRO A 52 1.45 -7.35 -0.14
C PRO A 52 2.45 -7.77 0.95
N ILE A 53 2.14 -8.84 1.64
CA ILE A 53 3.05 -9.51 2.58
C ILE A 53 3.22 -10.97 2.18
N ALA A 54 4.39 -11.52 2.45
CA ALA A 54 4.68 -12.94 2.23
C ALA A 54 5.12 -13.60 3.53
N ALA A 55 5.01 -14.92 3.60
CA ALA A 55 5.45 -15.71 4.74
C ALA A 55 6.99 -15.82 4.79
N ASP A 56 7.65 -14.69 4.82
CA ASP A 56 9.08 -14.48 4.93
C ASP A 56 9.32 -13.35 5.92
N ASN A 57 10.13 -13.57 6.92
CA ASN A 57 10.33 -12.60 8.01
C ASN A 57 10.81 -11.24 7.48
N PHE A 58 11.72 -11.23 6.52
CA PHE A 58 12.26 -9.99 5.95
C PHE A 58 11.19 -9.19 5.19
N VAL A 59 10.40 -9.87 4.35
CA VAL A 59 9.31 -9.24 3.59
C VAL A 59 8.22 -8.75 4.54
N MET A 60 7.88 -9.54 5.55
CA MET A 60 6.86 -9.19 6.53
C MET A 60 7.25 -7.96 7.34
N ASP A 61 8.49 -7.91 7.83
CA ASP A 61 9.01 -6.76 8.58
C ASP A 61 9.04 -5.49 7.72
N SER A 62 9.52 -5.59 6.49
CA SER A 62 9.57 -4.45 5.55
C SER A 62 8.18 -3.91 5.22
N SER A 63 7.25 -4.79 4.93
CA SER A 63 5.86 -4.42 4.62
C SER A 63 5.16 -3.79 5.81
N PHE A 64 5.43 -4.28 7.00
CA PHE A 64 4.89 -3.75 8.24
C PHE A 64 5.45 -2.37 8.58
N VAL A 65 6.76 -2.19 8.46
CA VAL A 65 7.42 -0.88 8.64
C VAL A 65 6.86 0.13 7.65
N PHE A 66 6.67 -0.27 6.39
CA PHE A 66 6.05 0.58 5.37
C PHE A 66 4.64 1.02 5.79
N ALA A 67 3.75 0.07 6.10
CA ALA A 67 2.38 0.37 6.48
C ALA A 67 2.31 1.29 7.70
N LYS A 68 3.10 1.00 8.72
CA LYS A 68 3.20 1.82 9.94
C LYS A 68 3.71 3.24 9.65
N SER A 69 4.70 3.36 8.78
CA SER A 69 5.24 4.66 8.37
C SER A 69 4.21 5.49 7.62
N VAL A 70 3.46 4.88 6.71
CA VAL A 70 2.37 5.55 5.97
C VAL A 70 1.30 6.04 6.94
N MET A 71 0.85 5.19 7.86
CA MET A 71 -0.16 5.57 8.85
C MET A 71 0.31 6.71 9.75
N LYS A 72 1.55 6.63 10.25
CA LYS A 72 2.13 7.68 11.09
C LYS A 72 2.25 9.02 10.36
N CYS A 73 2.65 9.00 9.10
CA CYS A 73 2.68 10.21 8.27
C CYS A 73 1.27 10.75 8.00
N ALA A 74 0.29 9.87 7.83
CA ALA A 74 -1.10 10.25 7.58
C ALA A 74 -1.74 10.94 8.81
N GLU A 75 -1.41 10.51 10.03
CA GLU A 75 -1.91 11.11 11.28
C GLU A 75 -1.60 12.62 11.38
N ASN A 76 -0.47 13.05 10.82
CA ASN A 76 -0.04 14.46 10.84
C ASN A 76 -0.62 15.30 9.69
N ARG A 77 -1.43 14.70 8.82
CA ARG A 77 -1.99 15.36 7.65
C ARG A 77 -3.51 15.46 7.76
N LYS A 78 -4.05 16.65 7.53
CA LYS A 78 -5.48 16.89 7.51
C LYS A 78 -5.98 16.88 6.06
N ASN A 79 -7.24 16.42 5.87
CA ASN A 79 -7.93 16.49 4.58
C ASN A 79 -7.28 15.68 3.45
N ILE A 80 -6.70 14.54 3.76
CA ILE A 80 -6.25 13.57 2.74
C ILE A 80 -7.35 12.54 2.45
N PRO A 81 -7.49 12.08 1.20
CA PRO A 81 -8.49 11.07 0.84
C PRO A 81 -8.18 9.67 1.38
N LEU A 82 -6.96 9.38 1.79
CA LEU A 82 -6.55 8.07 2.28
C LEU A 82 -7.40 7.64 3.48
N LYS A 83 -8.14 6.54 3.31
CA LYS A 83 -9.05 5.98 4.30
C LYS A 83 -8.40 4.88 5.12
N ASP A 84 -7.62 3.99 4.47
CA ASP A 84 -7.00 2.87 5.17
C ASP A 84 -5.84 2.26 4.39
N VAL A 85 -5.02 1.49 5.11
CA VAL A 85 -3.91 0.71 4.57
C VAL A 85 -4.15 -0.76 4.90
N PHE A 86 -4.27 -1.59 3.86
CA PHE A 86 -4.52 -3.02 3.99
C PHE A 86 -3.24 -3.82 3.74
N LEU A 87 -3.01 -4.81 4.58
CA LEU A 87 -2.01 -5.83 4.37
C LEU A 87 -2.70 -7.10 3.85
N PHE A 88 -2.19 -7.71 2.80
CA PHE A 88 -2.74 -8.94 2.27
C PHE A 88 -1.66 -9.99 1.99
N TRP A 89 -2.01 -11.25 2.23
CA TRP A 89 -1.09 -12.35 2.04
C TRP A 89 -0.87 -12.68 0.56
N THR A 90 0.39 -12.81 0.20
CA THR A 90 0.81 -13.35 -1.10
C THR A 90 1.67 -14.59 -0.89
N LYS A 91 1.76 -15.43 -1.92
CA LYS A 91 2.60 -16.65 -1.92
C LYS A 91 2.31 -17.58 -0.73
N VAL A 92 1.05 -17.67 -0.34
CA VAL A 92 0.62 -18.57 0.76
C VAL A 92 0.80 -20.01 0.31
N LYS A 93 1.64 -20.76 1.02
CA LYS A 93 1.78 -22.21 0.84
C LYS A 93 0.84 -22.92 1.81
N LYS A 94 0.31 -24.08 1.40
CA LYS A 94 -0.62 -24.90 2.19
C LYS A 94 -0.05 -25.39 3.54
N ARG A 95 1.30 -25.33 3.71
CA ARG A 95 2.03 -25.58 4.95
C ARG A 95 2.90 -24.35 5.25
N SER A 96 2.32 -23.35 5.86
CA SER A 96 3.06 -22.18 6.35
C SER A 96 3.77 -22.52 7.66
N ASN A 97 4.95 -21.95 7.88
CA ASN A 97 5.65 -22.05 9.15
C ASN A 97 4.78 -21.44 10.26
N THR A 98 4.56 -22.19 11.34
CA THR A 98 3.76 -21.76 12.50
C THR A 98 4.28 -20.46 13.12
N GLU A 99 5.60 -20.28 13.17
CA GLU A 99 6.24 -19.05 13.68
C GLU A 99 5.80 -17.80 12.91
N VAL A 100 5.68 -17.90 11.60
CA VAL A 100 5.22 -16.78 10.75
C VAL A 100 3.75 -16.47 10.99
N LEU A 101 2.93 -17.48 11.21
CA LEU A 101 1.51 -17.30 11.57
C LEU A 101 1.36 -16.67 12.96
N ASP A 102 2.17 -17.06 13.93
CA ASP A 102 2.17 -16.47 15.26
C ASP A 102 2.58 -15.00 15.22
N ASN A 103 3.59 -14.64 14.43
CA ASN A 103 3.99 -13.26 14.17
C ASN A 103 2.88 -12.46 13.48
N TYR A 104 2.15 -13.06 12.54
CA TYR A 104 0.99 -12.44 11.91
C TYR A 104 -0.13 -12.16 12.90
N MET A 105 -0.43 -13.09 13.79
CA MET A 105 -1.44 -12.89 14.83
C MET A 105 -1.04 -11.74 15.77
N ALA A 106 0.23 -11.64 16.12
CA ALA A 106 0.76 -10.50 16.89
C ALA A 106 0.60 -9.17 16.14
N LEU A 107 0.87 -9.14 14.83
CA LEU A 107 0.67 -7.96 13.97
C LEU A 107 -0.78 -7.51 13.92
N LYS A 108 -1.73 -8.44 13.85
CA LYS A 108 -3.15 -8.13 13.82
C LYS A 108 -3.60 -7.36 15.07
N PHE A 109 -3.01 -7.62 16.21
CA PHE A 109 -3.26 -6.87 17.44
C PHE A 109 -2.61 -5.48 17.45
N TRP A 110 -1.56 -5.28 16.68
CA TRP A 110 -0.83 -4.02 16.61
C TRP A 110 -1.48 -2.98 15.68
N ILE A 111 -2.22 -3.43 14.67
CA ILE A 111 -2.88 -2.58 13.67
C ILE A 111 -4.31 -2.19 14.13
N GLN A 112 -4.85 -2.90 15.05
CA GLN A 112 -6.11 -2.54 15.70
C GLN A 112 -5.89 -1.49 16.80
#